data_7e618d162a02d85bfd2ac8183367de8d
#
_entry.id   7e618d162a02d85bfd2ac8183367de8d
#
_cell.length_a   1.000
_cell.length_b   1.000
_cell.length_c   1.000
_cell.angle_alpha   90.00
_cell.angle_beta   90.00
_cell.angle_gamma   90.00
#
_symmetry.space_group_name_H-M   'P 1'
#
loop_
_entity.id
_entity.type
_entity.pdbx_description
1 polymer ?
#
loop_
_entity_poly.entity_id
_entity_poly.type
_entity_poly.pdbx_seq_one_letter_code
_entity_poly.pdbx_strand_id
1 'polypeptide(L)'
;VESYRDQLKKCRDITGGKPFGVNIYVSARPEANEVLGEFLDIAIEEGVRFVETAGFSPKIFMPRIKDAGMIVIHKCTTIRHAQSAVRAGVDAIAILGAEAGGHPGMDMVGSLVQGALAPGSLDVPVVLAGGMGTGRQLLAALSLGADGMLMGTRMTVASEIWADEKFKK
;
A
#
# COMPACT_ATOMS: atom_id res chain seq x y z
N VAL A 1 -11.28 -17.91 3.66
CA VAL A 1 -11.93 -17.43 2.43
C VAL A 1 -13.27 -16.80 2.77
N GLU A 2 -14.22 -17.53 3.33
CA GLU A 2 -15.57 -17.00 3.67
C GLU A 2 -15.48 -15.84 4.68
N SER A 3 -14.69 -15.99 5.73
CA SER A 3 -14.42 -14.92 6.72
C SER A 3 -13.84 -13.63 6.08
N TYR A 4 -13.05 -13.72 5.01
CA TYR A 4 -12.54 -12.54 4.32
C TYR A 4 -13.65 -11.79 3.58
N ARG A 5 -14.52 -12.50 2.87
CA ARG A 5 -15.69 -11.92 2.23
C ARG A 5 -16.59 -11.18 3.22
N ASP A 6 -16.83 -11.76 4.40
CA ASP A 6 -17.62 -11.13 5.44
C ASP A 6 -16.97 -9.86 5.97
N GLN A 7 -15.63 -9.84 6.09
CA GLN A 7 -14.91 -8.63 6.48
C GLN A 7 -15.03 -7.52 5.43
N LEU A 8 -15.01 -7.83 4.13
CA LEU A 8 -15.21 -6.86 3.06
C LEU A 8 -16.64 -6.26 3.10
N LYS A 9 -17.65 -7.10 3.31
CA LYS A 9 -19.04 -6.65 3.49
C LYS A 9 -19.17 -5.73 4.70
N LYS A 10 -18.60 -6.13 5.83
CA LYS A 10 -18.56 -5.31 7.05
C LYS A 10 -17.83 -3.97 6.83
N CYS A 11 -16.72 -3.95 6.10
CA CYS A 11 -16.05 -2.72 5.71
C CYS A 11 -16.97 -1.80 4.90
N ARG A 12 -17.69 -2.34 3.93
CA ARG A 12 -18.65 -1.59 3.11
C ARG A 12 -19.75 -0.95 3.97
N ASP A 13 -20.29 -1.70 4.92
CA ASP A 13 -21.32 -1.22 5.82
C ASP A 13 -20.81 -0.10 6.73
N ILE A 14 -19.63 -0.29 7.34
CA ILE A 14 -18.99 0.70 8.23
C ILE A 14 -18.63 1.98 7.47
N THR A 15 -18.15 1.87 6.24
CA THR A 15 -17.78 3.03 5.42
C THR A 15 -18.98 3.76 4.82
N GLY A 16 -20.20 3.20 4.95
CA GLY A 16 -21.41 3.75 4.33
C GLY A 16 -21.30 3.79 2.81
N GLY A 17 -20.64 2.79 2.21
CA GLY A 17 -20.40 2.69 0.77
C GLY A 17 -19.25 3.57 0.25
N LYS A 18 -18.51 4.27 1.12
CA LYS A 18 -17.31 4.99 0.69
C LYS A 18 -16.23 4.00 0.23
N PRO A 19 -15.39 4.39 -0.74
CA PRO A 19 -14.37 3.51 -1.26
C PRO A 19 -13.34 3.14 -0.19
N PHE A 20 -12.93 1.88 -0.19
CA PHE A 20 -11.83 1.34 0.59
C PHE A 20 -10.98 0.42 -0.30
N GLY A 21 -9.79 0.08 0.15
CA GLY A 21 -8.86 -0.79 -0.56
C GLY A 21 -8.45 -1.99 0.29
N VAL A 22 -7.86 -2.97 -0.38
CA VAL A 22 -7.26 -4.15 0.25
C VAL A 22 -5.76 -4.19 0.00
N ASN A 23 -5.02 -4.89 0.88
CA ASN A 23 -3.59 -5.11 0.71
C ASN A 23 -3.32 -6.55 0.26
N ILE A 24 -2.49 -6.70 -0.77
CA ILE A 24 -1.98 -7.98 -1.26
C ILE A 24 -0.45 -7.98 -1.14
N TYR A 25 0.08 -8.75 -0.20
CA TYR A 25 1.52 -8.87 0.01
C TYR A 25 2.10 -9.94 -0.92
N VAL A 26 2.67 -9.52 -2.03
CA VAL A 26 3.26 -10.43 -3.04
C VAL A 26 4.44 -11.18 -2.45
N SER A 27 4.37 -12.50 -2.46
CA SER A 27 5.38 -13.39 -1.88
C SER A 27 6.42 -13.80 -2.92
N ALA A 28 7.62 -14.16 -2.44
CA ALA A 28 8.62 -14.89 -3.24
C ALA A 28 8.20 -16.35 -3.49
N ARG A 29 7.28 -16.89 -2.68
CA ARG A 29 6.84 -18.28 -2.77
C ARG A 29 5.58 -18.38 -3.64
N PRO A 30 5.61 -19.14 -4.76
CA PRO A 30 4.46 -19.26 -5.67
C PRO A 30 3.18 -19.72 -4.97
N GLU A 31 3.27 -20.71 -4.08
CA GLU A 31 2.12 -21.29 -3.38
C GLU A 31 1.37 -20.25 -2.53
N ALA A 32 2.12 -19.32 -1.92
CA ALA A 32 1.51 -18.22 -1.18
C ALA A 32 0.77 -17.24 -2.10
N ASN A 33 1.26 -17.05 -3.32
CA ASN A 33 0.60 -16.19 -4.30
C ASN A 33 -0.68 -16.81 -4.88
N GLU A 34 -0.82 -18.13 -4.89
CA GLU A 34 -2.08 -18.79 -5.26
C GLU A 34 -3.19 -18.40 -4.29
N VAL A 35 -2.94 -18.52 -2.98
CA VAL A 35 -3.88 -18.12 -1.93
C VAL A 35 -4.18 -16.61 -1.98
N LEU A 36 -3.17 -15.78 -2.23
CA LEU A 36 -3.35 -14.33 -2.40
C LEU A 36 -4.18 -14.00 -3.64
N GLY A 37 -4.06 -14.81 -4.70
CA GLY A 37 -4.91 -14.72 -5.88
C GLY A 37 -6.38 -14.96 -5.57
N GLU A 38 -6.71 -15.94 -4.72
CA GLU A 38 -8.09 -16.18 -4.25
C GLU A 38 -8.65 -14.98 -3.48
N PHE A 39 -7.86 -14.38 -2.59
CA PHE A 39 -8.28 -13.16 -1.89
C PHE A 39 -8.50 -11.97 -2.83
N LEU A 40 -7.66 -11.84 -3.86
CA LEU A 40 -7.85 -10.81 -4.89
C LEU A 40 -9.14 -11.05 -5.68
N ASP A 41 -9.42 -12.29 -6.08
CA ASP A 41 -10.64 -12.63 -6.80
C ASP A 41 -11.90 -12.31 -5.96
N ILE A 42 -11.89 -12.63 -4.66
CA ILE A 42 -12.98 -12.26 -3.74
C ILE A 42 -13.13 -10.74 -3.63
N ALA A 43 -12.03 -10.01 -3.55
CA ALA A 43 -12.08 -8.54 -3.49
C ALA A 43 -12.70 -7.95 -4.78
N ILE A 44 -12.38 -8.52 -5.94
CA ILE A 44 -12.96 -8.16 -7.23
C ILE A 44 -14.47 -8.45 -7.26
N GLU A 45 -14.88 -9.65 -6.86
CA GLU A 45 -16.30 -10.06 -6.79
C GLU A 45 -17.11 -9.16 -5.85
N GLU A 46 -16.51 -8.74 -4.73
CA GLU A 46 -17.15 -7.81 -3.78
C GLU A 46 -17.07 -6.34 -4.22
N GLY A 47 -16.55 -6.05 -5.41
CA GLY A 47 -16.52 -4.71 -5.99
C GLY A 47 -15.54 -3.74 -5.32
N VAL A 48 -14.47 -4.26 -4.70
CA VAL A 48 -13.37 -3.43 -4.18
C VAL A 48 -12.63 -2.79 -5.36
N ARG A 49 -12.45 -1.48 -5.32
CA ARG A 49 -11.89 -0.72 -6.44
C ARG A 49 -10.41 -0.40 -6.29
N PHE A 50 -9.86 -0.52 -5.10
CA PHE A 50 -8.48 -0.14 -4.80
C PHE A 50 -7.73 -1.31 -4.21
N VAL A 51 -6.51 -1.52 -4.68
CA VAL A 51 -5.61 -2.52 -4.11
C VAL A 51 -4.23 -1.92 -3.88
N GLU A 52 -3.70 -2.10 -2.67
CA GLU A 52 -2.29 -1.90 -2.39
C GLU A 52 -1.57 -3.22 -2.59
N THR A 53 -0.48 -3.21 -3.34
CA THR A 53 0.43 -4.36 -3.44
C THR A 53 1.76 -4.02 -2.78
N ALA A 54 2.38 -4.97 -2.11
CA ALA A 54 3.65 -4.81 -1.42
C ALA A 54 4.49 -6.08 -1.51
N GLY A 55 5.73 -6.03 -1.09
CA GLY A 55 6.66 -7.16 -1.13
C GLY A 55 7.38 -7.27 -2.46
N PHE A 56 7.15 -8.36 -3.20
CA PHE A 56 7.74 -8.57 -4.50
C PHE A 56 6.97 -7.86 -5.62
N SER A 57 7.49 -7.93 -6.87
CA SER A 57 6.87 -7.31 -8.02
C SER A 57 5.39 -7.72 -8.17
N PRO A 58 4.46 -6.77 -8.38
CA PRO A 58 3.04 -7.06 -8.52
C PRO A 58 2.67 -7.71 -9.86
N LYS A 59 3.63 -7.87 -10.75
CA LYS A 59 3.43 -8.28 -12.15
C LYS A 59 2.51 -9.51 -12.29
N ILE A 60 2.59 -10.46 -11.36
CA ILE A 60 1.78 -11.69 -11.40
C ILE A 60 0.27 -11.40 -11.25
N PHE A 61 -0.10 -10.36 -10.53
CA PHE A 61 -1.50 -9.99 -10.29
C PHE A 61 -2.02 -8.91 -11.23
N MET A 62 -1.13 -8.21 -11.95
CA MET A 62 -1.50 -7.05 -12.78
C MET A 62 -2.57 -7.36 -13.82
N PRO A 63 -2.54 -8.50 -14.55
CA PRO A 63 -3.61 -8.81 -15.50
C PRO A 63 -4.99 -8.82 -14.83
N ARG A 64 -5.16 -9.57 -13.71
CA ARG A 64 -6.42 -9.64 -12.97
C ARG A 64 -6.89 -8.28 -12.44
N ILE A 65 -5.95 -7.50 -11.89
CA ILE A 65 -6.23 -6.16 -11.35
C ILE A 65 -6.75 -5.24 -12.44
N LYS A 66 -6.08 -5.23 -13.60
CA LYS A 66 -6.42 -4.33 -14.71
C LYS A 66 -7.69 -4.77 -15.44
N ASP A 67 -7.90 -6.05 -15.66
CA ASP A 67 -9.11 -6.59 -16.26
C ASP A 67 -10.35 -6.27 -15.41
N ALA A 68 -10.19 -6.23 -14.09
CA ALA A 68 -11.24 -5.83 -13.15
C ALA A 68 -11.42 -4.30 -13.01
N GLY A 69 -10.60 -3.49 -13.69
CA GLY A 69 -10.65 -2.03 -13.59
C GLY A 69 -10.25 -1.46 -12.23
N MET A 70 -9.51 -2.22 -11.42
CA MET A 70 -9.03 -1.75 -10.12
C MET A 70 -7.87 -0.77 -10.27
N ILE A 71 -7.79 0.16 -9.34
CA ILE A 71 -6.65 1.07 -9.18
C ILE A 71 -5.64 0.43 -8.22
N VAL A 72 -4.38 0.33 -8.64
CA VAL A 72 -3.33 -0.30 -7.85
C VAL A 72 -2.24 0.69 -7.46
N ILE A 73 -1.97 0.75 -6.15
CA ILE A 73 -0.79 1.41 -5.59
C ILE A 73 0.21 0.33 -5.16
N HIS A 74 1.47 0.45 -5.60
CA HIS A 74 2.50 -0.49 -5.20
C HIS A 74 3.46 0.13 -4.18
N LYS A 75 3.63 -0.56 -3.06
CA LYS A 75 4.55 -0.16 -2.00
C LYS A 75 5.92 -0.82 -2.17
N CYS A 76 6.96 -0.01 -2.26
CA CYS A 76 8.34 -0.46 -2.43
C CYS A 76 9.33 0.46 -1.71
N THR A 77 10.56 -0.02 -1.56
CA THR A 77 11.59 0.61 -0.73
C THR A 77 12.72 1.27 -1.54
N THR A 78 12.70 1.15 -2.88
CA THR A 78 13.71 1.75 -3.75
C THR A 78 13.08 2.32 -5.01
N ILE A 79 13.65 3.40 -5.54
CA ILE A 79 13.21 4.01 -6.80
C ILE A 79 13.34 3.02 -7.96
N ARG A 80 14.37 2.18 -7.97
CA ARG A 80 14.55 1.13 -8.99
C ARG A 80 13.36 0.14 -9.00
N HIS A 81 12.89 -0.29 -7.83
CA HIS A 81 11.72 -1.16 -7.73
C HIS A 81 10.44 -0.41 -8.12
N ALA A 82 10.31 0.86 -7.73
CA ALA A 82 9.20 1.71 -8.15
C ALA A 82 9.10 1.82 -9.68
N GLN A 83 10.20 2.13 -10.36
CA GLN A 83 10.25 2.17 -11.82
C GLN A 83 9.88 0.83 -12.47
N SER A 84 10.30 -0.28 -11.86
CA SER A 84 9.91 -1.63 -12.32
C SER A 84 8.41 -1.88 -12.16
N ALA A 85 7.81 -1.44 -11.07
CA ALA A 85 6.36 -1.54 -10.83
C ALA A 85 5.57 -0.64 -11.79
N VAL A 86 6.04 0.57 -12.06
CA VAL A 86 5.43 1.47 -13.07
C VAL A 86 5.42 0.81 -14.44
N ARG A 87 6.54 0.21 -14.87
CA ARG A 87 6.58 -0.58 -16.11
C ARG A 87 5.65 -1.81 -16.10
N ALA A 88 5.31 -2.32 -14.93
CA ALA A 88 4.32 -3.40 -14.81
C ALA A 88 2.87 -2.88 -14.85
N GLY A 89 2.67 -1.56 -14.88
CA GLY A 89 1.36 -0.93 -15.06
C GLY A 89 0.64 -0.52 -13.78
N VAL A 90 1.35 -0.31 -12.66
CA VAL A 90 0.71 0.23 -11.45
C VAL A 90 0.31 1.69 -11.66
N ASP A 91 -0.75 2.13 -10.96
CA ASP A 91 -1.32 3.48 -11.11
C ASP A 91 -0.66 4.50 -10.18
N ALA A 92 -0.06 4.05 -9.09
CA ALA A 92 0.63 4.91 -8.13
C ALA A 92 1.71 4.13 -7.37
N ILE A 93 2.65 4.83 -6.76
CA ILE A 93 3.72 4.27 -5.93
C ILE A 93 3.61 4.80 -4.50
N ALA A 94 3.72 3.90 -3.52
CA ALA A 94 4.05 4.25 -2.15
C ALA A 94 5.54 3.96 -1.92
N ILE A 95 6.37 5.00 -1.85
CA ILE A 95 7.80 4.85 -1.60
C ILE A 95 8.06 4.85 -0.10
N LEU A 96 8.74 3.81 0.39
CA LEU A 96 8.92 3.52 1.81
C LEU A 96 10.34 3.84 2.25
N GLY A 97 10.50 4.75 3.21
CA GLY A 97 11.80 5.03 3.81
C GLY A 97 12.17 4.09 4.96
N ALA A 98 13.42 4.17 5.41
CA ALA A 98 14.00 3.34 6.46
C ALA A 98 13.29 3.46 7.82
N GLU A 99 12.57 4.54 8.06
CA GLU A 99 11.79 4.77 9.28
C GLU A 99 10.50 3.93 9.35
N ALA A 100 10.22 3.16 8.31
CA ALA A 100 9.05 2.29 8.28
C ALA A 100 9.18 1.13 9.24
N GLY A 101 8.11 0.84 9.99
CA GLY A 101 7.99 -0.39 10.75
C GLY A 101 7.82 -1.61 9.82
N GLY A 102 8.36 -2.75 10.22
CA GLY A 102 8.25 -4.01 9.49
C GLY A 102 9.39 -4.26 8.51
N HIS A 103 9.21 -3.97 7.23
CA HIS A 103 10.17 -4.30 6.17
C HIS A 103 10.69 -3.03 5.46
N PRO A 104 11.66 -2.31 6.05
CA PRO A 104 12.14 -1.02 5.51
C PRO A 104 13.03 -1.15 4.26
N GLY A 105 13.28 -2.37 3.81
CA GLY A 105 14.20 -2.66 2.70
C GLY A 105 15.65 -2.82 3.15
N MET A 106 16.49 -3.33 2.24
CA MET A 106 17.90 -3.63 2.55
C MET A 106 18.79 -2.38 2.52
N ASP A 107 18.44 -1.40 1.68
CA ASP A 107 19.30 -0.22 1.45
C ASP A 107 19.14 0.85 2.55
N MET A 108 18.13 0.72 3.42
CA MET A 108 17.89 1.60 4.57
C MET A 108 17.94 3.10 4.24
N VAL A 109 17.36 3.49 3.09
CA VAL A 109 17.32 4.90 2.67
C VAL A 109 16.18 5.62 3.39
N GLY A 110 16.49 6.75 4.04
CA GLY A 110 15.50 7.52 4.80
C GLY A 110 14.38 8.14 3.95
N SER A 111 13.20 8.33 4.54
CA SER A 111 12.02 8.87 3.87
C SER A 111 12.25 10.23 3.23
N LEU A 112 13.01 11.11 3.87
CA LEU A 112 13.33 12.43 3.32
C LEU A 112 14.12 12.33 2.01
N VAL A 113 15.08 11.42 1.94
CA VAL A 113 15.90 11.19 0.73
C VAL A 113 15.03 10.58 -0.38
N GLN A 114 14.23 9.56 -0.05
CA GLN A 114 13.28 8.96 -0.99
C GLN A 114 12.29 9.99 -1.54
N GLY A 115 11.73 10.82 -0.65
CA GLY A 115 10.76 11.86 -1.01
C GLY A 115 11.33 12.95 -1.90
N ALA A 116 12.62 13.30 -1.75
CA ALA A 116 13.27 14.26 -2.61
C ALA A 116 13.55 13.74 -4.03
N LEU A 117 13.68 12.43 -4.19
CA LEU A 117 14.09 11.82 -5.46
C LEU A 117 12.95 11.16 -6.23
N ALA A 118 12.05 10.48 -5.54
CA ALA A 118 11.03 9.64 -6.17
C ALA A 118 10.03 10.42 -7.04
N PRO A 119 9.46 11.57 -6.60
CA PRO A 119 8.50 12.31 -7.43
C PRO A 119 9.06 12.75 -8.78
N GLY A 120 10.34 13.15 -8.82
CA GLY A 120 11.02 13.54 -10.06
C GLY A 120 11.49 12.37 -10.93
N SER A 121 11.37 11.13 -10.44
CA SER A 121 11.89 9.92 -11.10
C SER A 121 10.79 9.00 -11.65
N LEU A 122 9.52 9.32 -11.43
CA LEU A 122 8.37 8.47 -11.72
C LEU A 122 7.26 9.28 -12.41
N ASP A 123 6.62 8.68 -13.40
CA ASP A 123 5.53 9.28 -14.19
C ASP A 123 4.13 8.93 -13.63
N VAL A 124 4.04 8.53 -12.37
CA VAL A 124 2.79 8.20 -11.67
C VAL A 124 2.77 8.91 -10.33
N PRO A 125 1.60 9.13 -9.71
CA PRO A 125 1.49 9.68 -8.37
C PRO A 125 2.36 8.94 -7.35
N VAL A 126 3.01 9.69 -6.47
CA VAL A 126 3.92 9.18 -5.44
C VAL A 126 3.41 9.55 -4.06
N VAL A 127 3.25 8.54 -3.21
CA VAL A 127 2.92 8.68 -1.79
C VAL A 127 4.16 8.36 -0.96
N LEU A 128 4.54 9.26 -0.07
CA LEU A 128 5.69 9.06 0.81
C LEU A 128 5.27 8.30 2.07
N ALA A 129 6.04 7.27 2.42
CA ALA A 129 5.78 6.39 3.57
C ALA A 129 7.05 6.18 4.41
N GLY A 130 6.85 5.75 5.66
CA GLY A 130 7.94 5.59 6.64
C GLY A 130 8.03 6.77 7.59
N GLY A 131 7.73 6.52 8.89
CA GLY A 131 7.76 7.54 9.93
C GLY A 131 6.70 8.63 9.82
N MET A 132 5.77 8.54 8.87
CA MET A 132 4.72 9.52 8.63
C MET A 132 3.55 9.36 9.60
N GLY A 133 3.07 10.46 10.20
CA GLY A 133 1.97 10.37 11.19
C GLY A 133 1.38 11.72 11.61
N THR A 134 1.84 12.82 11.06
CA THR A 134 1.38 14.17 11.43
C THR A 134 1.12 15.06 10.21
N GLY A 135 0.29 16.10 10.38
CA GLY A 135 0.05 17.06 9.33
C GLY A 135 1.30 17.83 8.87
N ARG A 136 2.28 18.04 9.77
CA ARG A 136 3.57 18.65 9.39
C ARG A 136 4.36 17.77 8.44
N GLN A 137 4.30 16.45 8.63
CA GLN A 137 4.96 15.49 7.74
C GLN A 137 4.22 15.37 6.40
N LEU A 138 2.89 15.52 6.38
CA LEU A 138 2.14 15.65 5.13
C LEU A 138 2.61 16.89 4.36
N LEU A 139 2.70 18.04 5.02
CA LEU A 139 3.20 19.27 4.40
C LEU A 139 4.62 19.07 3.84
N ALA A 140 5.50 18.41 4.59
CA ALA A 140 6.86 18.09 4.12
C ALA A 140 6.83 17.19 2.88
N ALA A 141 6.01 16.12 2.87
CA ALA A 141 5.86 15.23 1.72
C ALA A 141 5.40 16.00 0.46
N LEU A 142 4.36 16.84 0.61
CA LEU A 142 3.87 17.68 -0.48
C LEU A 142 4.93 18.69 -0.98
N SER A 143 5.70 19.27 -0.05
CA SER A 143 6.80 20.21 -0.40
C SER A 143 7.95 19.51 -1.16
N LEU A 144 8.13 18.22 -0.96
CA LEU A 144 9.08 17.39 -1.73
C LEU A 144 8.55 16.95 -3.10
N GLY A 145 7.30 17.29 -3.41
CA GLY A 145 6.66 16.94 -4.67
C GLY A 145 5.88 15.62 -4.64
N ALA A 146 5.73 14.98 -3.49
CA ALA A 146 4.85 13.82 -3.35
C ALA A 146 3.37 14.25 -3.36
N ASP A 147 2.48 13.36 -3.81
CA ASP A 147 1.03 13.61 -3.89
C ASP A 147 0.31 13.33 -2.57
N GLY A 148 1.01 12.74 -1.60
CA GLY A 148 0.44 12.42 -0.30
C GLY A 148 1.39 11.67 0.62
N MET A 149 0.86 11.19 1.74
CA MET A 149 1.59 10.32 2.65
C MET A 149 0.79 9.07 3.04
N LEU A 150 1.49 8.00 3.35
CA LEU A 150 0.92 6.76 3.88
C LEU A 150 1.33 6.59 5.34
N MET A 151 0.37 6.32 6.20
CA MET A 151 0.55 6.12 7.63
C MET A 151 0.33 4.66 8.02
N GLY A 152 1.27 4.09 8.77
CA GLY A 152 1.11 2.76 9.39
C GLY A 152 0.89 2.89 10.90
N THR A 153 1.96 3.06 11.65
CA THR A 153 1.98 3.09 13.13
C THR A 153 0.96 4.06 13.74
N ARG A 154 0.76 5.22 13.13
CA ARG A 154 -0.24 6.19 13.61
C ARG A 154 -1.65 5.61 13.62
N MET A 155 -1.99 4.75 12.66
CA MET A 155 -3.29 4.10 12.60
C MET A 155 -3.40 2.94 13.59
N THR A 156 -2.31 2.20 13.83
CA THR A 156 -2.32 1.06 14.77
C THR A 156 -2.52 1.45 16.23
N VAL A 157 -2.27 2.71 16.59
CA VAL A 157 -2.52 3.26 17.95
C VAL A 157 -3.84 4.02 18.07
N ALA A 158 -4.68 3.99 17.04
CA ALA A 158 -6.00 4.62 17.10
C ALA A 158 -6.92 3.92 18.11
N SER A 159 -7.81 4.69 18.73
CA SER A 159 -8.76 4.16 19.73
C SER A 159 -9.71 3.11 19.18
N GLU A 160 -10.03 3.22 17.91
CA GLU A 160 -10.92 2.32 17.17
C GLU A 160 -10.31 0.94 16.87
N ILE A 161 -8.98 0.82 16.97
CA ILE A 161 -8.31 -0.48 16.78
C ILE A 161 -8.44 -1.32 18.03
N TRP A 162 -8.86 -2.58 17.87
CA TRP A 162 -9.07 -3.56 18.93
C TRP A 162 -7.81 -4.09 19.61
N ALA A 163 -6.61 -3.61 19.25
CA ALA A 163 -5.35 -4.03 19.84
C ALA A 163 -5.28 -3.71 21.34
N ASP A 164 -4.49 -4.53 22.08
CA ASP A 164 -4.26 -4.34 23.51
C ASP A 164 -3.71 -2.94 23.83
N GLU A 165 -4.18 -2.32 24.90
CA GLU A 165 -3.77 -0.97 25.31
C GLU A 165 -2.27 -0.85 25.62
N LYS A 166 -1.61 -1.94 26.01
CA LYS A 166 -0.16 -1.99 26.20
C LYS A 166 0.60 -1.90 24.87
N PHE A 167 -0.01 -2.37 23.77
CA PHE A 167 0.54 -2.25 22.42
C PHE A 167 0.42 -0.83 21.90
N LYS A 168 -0.59 -0.08 22.31
CA LYS A 168 -0.84 1.31 21.86
C LYS A 168 0.02 2.36 22.58
N LYS A 169 0.65 1.99 23.69
CA LYS A 169 1.53 2.87 24.49
C LYS A 169 2.98 2.83 24.03
#